data_19d1a06ac06e6374a006e713871d98e5
#
_entry.id   19d1a06ac06e6374a006e713871d98e5
#
_cell.length_a   1.000
_cell.length_b   1.000
_cell.length_c   1.000
_cell.angle_alpha   90.00
_cell.angle_beta   90.00
_cell.angle_gamma   90.00
#
_symmetry.space_group_name_H-M   'P 1'
#
loop_
_entity.id
_entity.type
_entity.pdbx_description
1 polymer ?
#
loop_
_entity_poly.entity_id
_entity_poly.type
_entity_poly.pdbx_seq_one_letter_code
_entity_poly.pdbx_strand_id
1 'polypeptide(L)'
;MGKQNYGYRSSLIEAVLQDTYEVVDEILFNSPDTINFKNDEGYNIIQLAILNRSEKVYNLIYHIIKRTKSYRGIQDSSDNTILHLAAKLAPSFALERTAGAALQLQQELLWFEEVKKLVLPFQLTERNKYNETPAMVFTKEHLDLMKEGEIWMKTTAESCSITAALIVTVVFAAAITVPGGNQESGLPLFKEKTAFTIFAVSNAFSLFTSATGLLLFLSILTARFSEKDFLVSLPRRLIFGLLMLFISTTAMMVAFGAILVLVFCDKRPWMLAPICAFACLPISVIVTIKVPLLVDLIQSTYYPIFGKHSYLESCKTNRKNTIFMDY
;
A
#
# COMPACT_ATOMS: atom_id res chain seq x y z
N MET A 1 35.41 20.83 25.89
CA MET A 1 34.10 20.91 25.16
C MET A 1 34.16 20.40 23.73
N GLY A 2 35.22 20.50 22.95
CA GLY A 2 35.25 20.11 21.52
C GLY A 2 35.14 18.61 21.23
N LYS A 3 35.78 17.72 21.99
CA LYS A 3 35.76 16.25 21.70
C LYS A 3 34.44 15.55 21.95
N GLN A 4 33.65 15.98 22.93
CA GLN A 4 32.33 15.41 23.21
C GLN A 4 31.30 15.74 22.11
N ASN A 5 31.39 16.96 21.53
CA ASN A 5 30.49 17.37 20.43
C ASN A 5 30.72 16.58 19.13
N TYR A 6 31.95 16.14 18.83
CA TYR A 6 32.22 15.32 17.63
C TYR A 6 31.61 13.90 17.73
N GLY A 7 31.63 13.29 18.92
CA GLY A 7 31.03 11.97 19.14
C GLY A 7 29.50 11.99 18.95
N TYR A 8 28.83 12.97 19.50
CA TYR A 8 27.37 13.12 19.33
C TYR A 8 26.98 13.42 17.89
N ARG A 9 27.79 14.19 17.14
CA ARG A 9 27.50 14.49 15.72
C ARG A 9 27.47 13.24 14.86
N SER A 10 28.49 12.40 14.94
CA SER A 10 28.54 11.15 14.14
C SER A 10 27.42 10.18 14.52
N SER A 11 27.23 9.97 15.84
CA SER A 11 26.19 9.08 16.33
C SER A 11 24.77 9.55 15.99
N LEU A 12 24.53 10.87 16.02
CA LEU A 12 23.24 11.46 15.68
C LEU A 12 22.94 11.30 14.18
N ILE A 13 23.90 11.56 13.30
CA ILE A 13 23.77 11.40 11.87
C ILE A 13 23.47 9.92 11.54
N GLU A 14 24.25 9.00 12.11
CA GLU A 14 24.06 7.56 11.90
C GLU A 14 22.68 7.09 12.40
N ALA A 15 22.26 7.56 13.57
CA ALA A 15 20.93 7.25 14.11
C ALA A 15 19.78 7.74 13.20
N VAL A 16 19.96 8.90 12.54
CA VAL A 16 18.99 9.41 11.57
C VAL A 16 18.97 8.54 10.30
N LEU A 17 20.15 8.14 9.80
CA LEU A 17 20.25 7.27 8.62
C LEU A 17 19.63 5.88 8.86
N GLN A 18 19.76 5.34 10.06
CA GLN A 18 19.21 4.04 10.47
C GLN A 18 17.78 4.12 11.00
N ASP A 19 17.16 5.32 11.02
CA ASP A 19 15.82 5.57 11.54
C ASP A 19 15.60 5.10 12.99
N THR A 20 16.65 5.19 13.83
CA THR A 20 16.64 4.85 15.26
C THR A 20 16.23 6.07 16.09
N TYR A 21 14.93 6.31 16.20
CA TYR A 21 14.39 7.52 16.85
C TYR A 21 14.71 7.62 18.33
N GLU A 22 14.88 6.48 19.03
CA GLU A 22 15.21 6.44 20.46
C GLU A 22 16.56 7.14 20.75
N VAL A 23 17.56 6.87 19.92
CA VAL A 23 18.89 7.49 20.03
C VAL A 23 18.82 8.97 19.68
N VAL A 24 18.06 9.33 18.66
CA VAL A 24 17.87 10.73 18.26
C VAL A 24 17.14 11.51 19.36
N ASP A 25 16.09 10.94 19.97
CA ASP A 25 15.33 11.58 21.06
C ASP A 25 16.21 11.80 22.29
N GLU A 26 17.01 10.81 22.66
CA GLU A 26 17.93 10.91 23.81
C GLU A 26 19.01 11.99 23.60
N ILE A 27 19.61 12.05 22.40
CA ILE A 27 20.63 13.06 22.07
C ILE A 27 20.01 14.46 22.04
N LEU A 28 18.84 14.63 21.42
CA LEU A 28 18.14 15.92 21.36
C LEU A 28 17.66 16.39 22.73
N PHE A 29 17.30 15.46 23.61
CA PHE A 29 16.92 15.79 24.98
C PHE A 29 18.10 16.33 25.79
N ASN A 30 19.27 15.68 25.71
CA ASN A 30 20.46 16.08 26.44
C ASN A 30 21.14 17.30 25.82
N SER A 31 21.04 17.51 24.52
CA SER A 31 21.70 18.58 23.77
C SER A 31 20.82 19.08 22.61
N PRO A 32 19.83 19.96 22.86
CA PRO A 32 18.89 20.45 21.84
C PRO A 32 19.55 21.12 20.64
N ASP A 33 20.73 21.77 20.85
CA ASP A 33 21.45 22.48 19.78
C ASP A 33 21.99 21.55 18.70
N THR A 34 22.06 20.24 18.97
CA THR A 34 22.53 19.22 18.02
C THR A 34 21.62 19.06 16.80
N ILE A 35 20.39 19.57 16.87
CA ILE A 35 19.45 19.62 15.73
C ILE A 35 20.04 20.38 14.53
N ASN A 36 20.96 21.32 14.78
CA ASN A 36 21.62 22.12 13.75
C ASN A 36 22.93 21.51 13.24
N PHE A 37 23.32 20.34 13.74
CA PHE A 37 24.53 19.67 13.27
C PHE A 37 24.36 19.24 11.82
N LYS A 38 25.41 19.50 11.03
CA LYS A 38 25.44 19.19 9.61
C LYS A 38 26.38 18.02 9.35
N ASN A 39 26.02 17.17 8.40
CA ASN A 39 26.92 16.15 7.88
C ASN A 39 28.03 16.80 7.00
N ASP A 40 28.85 15.98 6.40
CA ASP A 40 29.96 16.46 5.56
C ASP A 40 29.49 17.09 4.24
N GLU A 41 28.26 16.74 3.80
CA GLU A 41 27.59 17.32 2.64
C GLU A 41 26.84 18.62 2.98
N GLY A 42 26.81 19.02 4.24
CA GLY A 42 26.16 20.25 4.72
C GLY A 42 24.68 20.11 5.08
N TYR A 43 24.12 18.91 5.07
CA TYR A 43 22.73 18.64 5.47
C TYR A 43 22.60 18.51 6.99
N ASN A 44 21.59 19.15 7.57
CA ASN A 44 21.24 18.93 8.97
C ASN A 44 20.35 17.68 9.14
N ILE A 45 20.07 17.32 10.40
CA ILE A 45 19.29 16.09 10.70
C ILE A 45 17.88 16.12 10.13
N ILE A 46 17.25 17.29 9.98
CA ILE A 46 15.90 17.44 9.38
C ILE A 46 15.98 17.11 7.89
N GLN A 47 16.97 17.68 7.20
CA GLN A 47 17.21 17.44 5.78
C GLN A 47 17.57 15.97 5.51
N LEU A 48 18.43 15.39 6.36
CA LEU A 48 18.81 13.96 6.27
C LEU A 48 17.63 13.04 6.50
N ALA A 49 16.80 13.27 7.51
CA ALA A 49 15.61 12.46 7.77
C ALA A 49 14.64 12.49 6.58
N ILE A 50 14.51 13.65 5.92
CA ILE A 50 13.64 13.78 4.73
C ILE A 50 14.24 13.06 3.52
N LEU A 51 15.54 13.22 3.26
CA LEU A 51 16.22 12.57 2.13
C LEU A 51 16.22 11.06 2.24
N ASN A 52 16.46 10.51 3.43
CA ASN A 52 16.57 9.07 3.67
C ASN A 52 15.23 8.38 3.96
N ARG A 53 14.12 9.10 3.97
CA ARG A 53 12.81 8.54 4.34
C ARG A 53 12.82 7.92 5.75
N SER A 54 13.50 8.58 6.70
CA SER A 54 13.57 8.13 8.10
C SER A 54 12.29 8.51 8.83
N GLU A 55 11.29 7.65 8.74
CA GLU A 55 9.90 7.92 9.13
C GLU A 55 9.71 8.15 10.63
N LYS A 56 10.39 7.33 11.45
CA LYS A 56 10.29 7.43 12.90
C LYS A 56 10.96 8.71 13.41
N VAL A 57 12.14 9.02 12.86
CA VAL A 57 12.86 10.25 13.17
C VAL A 57 12.08 11.47 12.66
N TYR A 58 11.50 11.39 11.46
CA TYR A 58 10.64 12.45 10.93
C TYR A 58 9.44 12.73 11.85
N ASN A 59 8.76 11.69 12.33
CA ASN A 59 7.65 11.83 13.25
C ASN A 59 8.07 12.47 14.58
N LEU A 60 9.29 12.16 15.09
CA LEU A 60 9.85 12.77 16.28
C LEU A 60 10.09 14.28 16.07
N ILE A 61 10.74 14.67 14.97
CA ILE A 61 11.12 16.07 14.70
C ILE A 61 9.96 16.90 14.14
N TYR A 62 8.89 16.27 13.64
CA TYR A 62 7.72 16.95 13.08
C TYR A 62 7.16 18.03 14.01
N HIS A 63 7.02 17.73 15.30
CA HIS A 63 6.51 18.66 16.29
C HIS A 63 7.48 19.83 16.54
N ILE A 64 8.77 19.57 16.45
CA ILE A 64 9.81 20.61 16.59
C ILE A 64 9.70 21.58 15.41
N ILE A 65 9.63 21.05 14.18
CA ILE A 65 9.50 21.86 12.96
C ILE A 65 8.18 22.65 12.98
N LYS A 66 7.09 22.04 13.44
CA LYS A 66 5.78 22.70 13.49
C LYS A 66 5.74 23.86 14.47
N ARG A 67 6.43 23.75 15.60
CA ARG A 67 6.52 24.81 16.63
C ARG A 67 7.50 25.93 16.23
N THR A 68 8.62 25.56 15.64
CA THR A 68 9.73 26.49 15.33
C THR A 68 9.73 26.83 13.85
N LYS A 69 9.09 27.94 13.50
CA LYS A 69 8.98 28.40 12.09
C LYS A 69 10.30 28.50 11.34
N SER A 70 11.42 28.79 12.05
CA SER A 70 12.76 28.89 11.47
C SER A 70 13.21 27.63 10.76
N TYR A 71 12.83 26.44 11.25
CA TYR A 71 13.20 25.18 10.60
C TYR A 71 12.46 24.88 9.28
N ARG A 72 11.35 25.58 9.02
CA ARG A 72 10.62 25.45 7.74
C ARG A 72 11.31 26.15 6.58
N GLY A 73 12.16 27.17 6.88
CA GLY A 73 12.91 27.94 5.89
C GLY A 73 14.32 27.42 5.60
N ILE A 74 14.67 26.22 6.09
CA ILE A 74 16.01 25.66 5.87
C ILE A 74 16.16 25.29 4.39
N GLN A 75 17.28 25.77 3.81
CA GLN A 75 17.69 25.46 2.45
C GLN A 75 19.08 24.81 2.45
N ASP A 76 19.37 24.01 1.44
CA ASP A 76 20.70 23.48 1.19
C ASP A 76 21.57 24.47 0.38
N SER A 77 22.77 24.05 0.01
CA SER A 77 23.70 24.83 -0.81
C SER A 77 23.21 25.15 -2.22
N SER A 78 22.19 24.46 -2.69
CA SER A 78 21.53 24.65 -3.99
C SER A 78 20.19 25.38 -3.90
N ASP A 79 19.90 26.02 -2.76
CA ASP A 79 18.63 26.68 -2.43
C ASP A 79 17.41 25.72 -2.47
N ASN A 80 17.67 24.40 -2.30
CA ASN A 80 16.59 23.44 -2.16
C ASN A 80 15.94 23.58 -0.79
N THR A 81 14.65 23.82 -0.75
CA THR A 81 13.85 23.77 0.48
C THR A 81 13.66 22.31 0.92
N ILE A 82 13.16 22.08 2.13
CA ILE A 82 12.83 20.72 2.61
C ILE A 82 11.87 19.98 1.68
N LEU A 83 10.99 20.69 0.95
CA LEU A 83 10.09 20.08 -0.02
C LEU A 83 10.81 19.68 -1.32
N HIS A 84 11.81 20.42 -1.78
CA HIS A 84 12.68 19.99 -2.87
C HIS A 84 13.45 18.72 -2.51
N LEU A 85 13.91 18.61 -1.26
CA LEU A 85 14.59 17.41 -0.79
C LEU A 85 13.66 16.19 -0.71
N ALA A 86 12.41 16.41 -0.30
CA ALA A 86 11.38 15.38 -0.33
C ALA A 86 10.99 14.97 -1.76
N ALA A 87 11.23 15.85 -2.74
CA ALA A 87 10.95 15.60 -4.15
C ALA A 87 12.06 14.80 -4.85
N LYS A 88 13.24 14.63 -4.25
CA LYS A 88 14.29 13.75 -4.79
C LYS A 88 13.87 12.29 -4.62
N LEU A 89 14.31 11.43 -5.54
CA LEU A 89 14.10 9.99 -5.42
C LEU A 89 14.74 9.44 -4.15
N ALA A 90 14.02 8.58 -3.44
CA ALA A 90 14.54 7.94 -2.25
C ALA A 90 15.76 7.05 -2.56
N PRO A 91 16.67 6.84 -1.60
CA PRO A 91 17.74 5.84 -1.75
C PRO A 91 17.18 4.44 -1.99
N SER A 92 17.93 3.59 -2.73
CA SER A 92 17.48 2.24 -3.12
C SER A 92 17.00 1.39 -1.93
N PHE A 93 17.71 1.44 -0.80
CA PHE A 93 17.33 0.70 0.40
C PHE A 93 15.96 1.10 0.97
N ALA A 94 15.52 2.35 0.74
CA ALA A 94 14.20 2.82 1.18
C ALA A 94 13.11 2.41 0.18
N LEU A 95 13.40 2.45 -1.12
CA LEU A 95 12.48 1.98 -2.18
C LEU A 95 12.24 0.47 -2.06
N GLU A 96 13.27 -0.32 -1.80
CA GLU A 96 13.20 -1.79 -1.70
C GLU A 96 12.35 -2.29 -0.53
N ARG A 97 11.98 -1.43 0.44
CA ARG A 97 11.04 -1.78 1.51
C ARG A 97 9.64 -2.10 0.98
N THR A 98 9.31 -1.60 -0.22
CA THR A 98 7.98 -1.77 -0.82
C THR A 98 8.11 -2.55 -2.12
N ALA A 99 7.37 -3.65 -2.22
CA ALA A 99 7.38 -4.49 -3.42
C ALA A 99 6.51 -3.90 -4.53
N GLY A 100 7.11 -3.69 -5.71
CA GLY A 100 6.43 -3.23 -6.92
C GLY A 100 6.48 -1.72 -7.14
N ALA A 101 6.90 -1.34 -8.35
CA ALA A 101 7.17 0.04 -8.72
C ALA A 101 5.99 0.99 -8.52
N ALA A 102 4.75 0.53 -8.73
CA ALA A 102 3.57 1.36 -8.51
C ALA A 102 3.36 1.69 -7.02
N LEU A 103 3.65 0.75 -6.11
CA LEU A 103 3.56 0.97 -4.67
C LEU A 103 4.74 1.81 -4.15
N GLN A 104 5.92 1.65 -4.72
CA GLN A 104 7.08 2.51 -4.45
C GLN A 104 6.76 3.96 -4.81
N LEU A 105 6.22 4.20 -6.01
CA LEU A 105 5.79 5.53 -6.42
C LEU A 105 4.69 6.09 -5.52
N GLN A 106 3.75 5.26 -5.08
CA GLN A 106 2.71 5.67 -4.12
C GLN A 106 3.32 6.13 -2.80
N GLN A 107 4.32 5.41 -2.26
CA GLN A 107 5.00 5.79 -1.03
C GLN A 107 5.76 7.12 -1.19
N GLU A 108 6.44 7.32 -2.31
CA GLU A 108 7.15 8.57 -2.62
C GLU A 108 6.17 9.76 -2.70
N LEU A 109 5.01 9.57 -3.35
CA LEU A 109 3.95 10.58 -3.41
C LEU A 109 3.38 10.89 -2.01
N LEU A 110 3.13 9.87 -1.19
CA LEU A 110 2.65 10.04 0.18
C LEU A 110 3.66 10.81 1.01
N TRP A 111 4.96 10.50 0.87
CA TRP A 111 6.03 11.23 1.55
C TRP A 111 6.08 12.69 1.14
N PHE A 112 6.03 12.96 -0.16
CA PHE A 112 6.03 14.33 -0.68
C PHE A 112 4.82 15.13 -0.16
N GLU A 113 3.62 14.56 -0.18
CA GLU A 113 2.40 15.21 0.34
C GLU A 113 2.46 15.39 1.87
N GLU A 114 3.13 14.49 2.61
CA GLU A 114 3.32 14.66 4.07
C GLU A 114 4.27 15.82 4.39
N VAL A 115 5.43 15.88 3.74
CA VAL A 115 6.38 17.00 3.93
C VAL A 115 5.78 18.32 3.47
N LYS A 116 4.95 18.32 2.44
CA LYS A 116 4.22 19.49 1.95
C LYS A 116 3.33 20.13 3.02
N LYS A 117 2.82 19.38 3.99
CA LYS A 117 2.04 19.92 5.12
C LYS A 117 2.88 20.76 6.10
N LEU A 118 4.20 20.59 6.11
CA LEU A 118 5.13 21.33 6.97
C LEU A 118 5.54 22.68 6.40
N VAL A 119 5.59 22.80 5.08
CA VAL A 119 6.10 24.00 4.39
C VAL A 119 5.07 25.11 4.35
N LEU A 120 5.54 26.34 4.15
CA LEU A 120 4.68 27.51 3.98
C LEU A 120 4.15 27.56 2.55
N PRO A 121 2.96 28.15 2.30
CA PRO A 121 2.34 28.16 0.98
C PRO A 121 3.22 28.69 -0.16
N PHE A 122 4.03 29.72 0.10
CA PHE A 122 4.92 30.29 -0.92
C PHE A 122 6.05 29.32 -1.32
N GLN A 123 6.48 28.43 -0.41
CA GLN A 123 7.54 27.46 -0.67
C GLN A 123 7.11 26.35 -1.66
N LEU A 124 5.82 26.19 -1.91
CA LEU A 124 5.30 25.24 -2.90
C LEU A 124 5.71 25.62 -4.35
N THR A 125 5.93 26.90 -4.58
CA THR A 125 6.32 27.46 -5.90
C THR A 125 7.71 28.08 -5.89
N GLU A 126 8.41 28.03 -4.76
CA GLU A 126 9.78 28.50 -4.61
C GLU A 126 10.71 27.73 -5.55
N ARG A 127 11.68 28.43 -6.14
CA ARG A 127 12.60 27.85 -7.12
C ARG A 127 13.99 27.73 -6.52
N ASN A 128 14.63 26.59 -6.79
CA ASN A 128 16.02 26.34 -6.45
C ASN A 128 16.99 27.04 -7.43
N LYS A 129 18.30 26.87 -7.25
CA LYS A 129 19.32 27.41 -8.17
C LYS A 129 19.21 26.96 -9.61
N TYR A 130 18.54 25.83 -9.85
CA TYR A 130 18.28 25.28 -11.19
C TYR A 130 16.96 25.80 -11.80
N ASN A 131 16.31 26.77 -11.14
CA ASN A 131 15.02 27.33 -11.54
C ASN A 131 13.87 26.31 -11.54
N GLU A 132 13.98 25.23 -10.76
CA GLU A 132 13.00 24.17 -10.63
C GLU A 132 12.18 24.35 -9.34
N THR A 133 10.86 24.14 -9.42
CA THR A 133 9.98 24.05 -8.26
C THR A 133 10.03 22.65 -7.66
N PRO A 134 9.61 22.42 -6.39
CA PRO A 134 9.57 21.08 -5.80
C PRO A 134 8.78 20.06 -6.64
N ALA A 135 7.65 20.49 -7.25
CA ALA A 135 6.85 19.62 -8.11
C ALA A 135 7.61 19.23 -9.39
N MET A 136 8.35 20.16 -10.00
CA MET A 136 9.17 19.88 -11.20
C MET A 136 10.29 18.89 -10.87
N VAL A 137 10.94 19.04 -9.71
CA VAL A 137 11.96 18.10 -9.24
C VAL A 137 11.34 16.71 -9.05
N PHE A 138 10.17 16.64 -8.40
CA PHE A 138 9.47 15.35 -8.20
C PHE A 138 9.19 14.64 -9.53
N THR A 139 8.54 15.31 -10.47
CA THR A 139 8.23 14.73 -11.78
C THR A 139 9.48 14.24 -12.51
N LYS A 140 10.57 15.02 -12.46
CA LYS A 140 11.82 14.69 -13.13
C LYS A 140 12.51 13.48 -12.51
N GLU A 141 12.65 13.47 -11.18
CA GLU A 141 13.35 12.41 -10.44
C GLU A 141 12.60 11.07 -10.45
N HIS A 142 11.26 11.11 -10.53
CA HIS A 142 10.42 9.91 -10.50
C HIS A 142 9.91 9.45 -11.87
N LEU A 143 10.41 10.04 -12.98
CA LEU A 143 9.93 9.74 -14.31
C LEU A 143 10.03 8.24 -14.68
N ASP A 144 11.16 7.63 -14.37
CA ASP A 144 11.40 6.22 -14.69
C ASP A 144 10.59 5.30 -13.76
N LEU A 145 10.55 5.61 -12.47
CA LEU A 145 9.71 4.89 -11.51
C LEU A 145 8.21 4.97 -11.90
N MET A 146 7.77 6.10 -12.45
CA MET A 146 6.40 6.26 -12.95
C MET A 146 6.11 5.35 -14.14
N LYS A 147 7.05 5.23 -15.10
CA LYS A 147 6.92 4.32 -16.24
C LYS A 147 6.89 2.85 -15.80
N GLU A 148 7.79 2.48 -14.89
CA GLU A 148 7.82 1.13 -14.32
C GLU A 148 6.55 0.83 -13.54
N GLY A 149 6.03 1.80 -12.77
CA GLY A 149 4.76 1.70 -12.05
C GLY A 149 3.57 1.52 -12.97
N GLU A 150 3.54 2.24 -14.10
CA GLU A 150 2.51 2.07 -15.16
C GLU A 150 2.55 0.65 -15.73
N ILE A 151 3.73 0.15 -16.11
CA ILE A 151 3.91 -1.21 -16.64
C ILE A 151 3.46 -2.24 -15.62
N TRP A 152 3.91 -2.11 -14.36
CA TRP A 152 3.54 -3.02 -13.28
C TRP A 152 2.02 -3.06 -13.06
N MET A 153 1.38 -1.90 -13.04
CA MET A 153 -0.07 -1.77 -12.82
C MET A 153 -0.85 -2.40 -13.99
N LYS A 154 -0.45 -2.12 -15.24
CA LYS A 154 -1.05 -2.70 -16.44
C LYS A 154 -0.91 -4.22 -16.47
N THR A 155 0.29 -4.74 -16.28
CA THR A 155 0.56 -6.19 -16.30
C THR A 155 -0.25 -6.91 -15.21
N THR A 156 -0.35 -6.33 -14.02
CA THR A 156 -1.15 -6.89 -12.92
C THR A 156 -2.64 -6.89 -13.27
N ALA A 157 -3.16 -5.77 -13.79
CA ALA A 157 -4.56 -5.66 -14.19
C ALA A 157 -4.90 -6.59 -15.37
N GLU A 158 -4.02 -6.75 -16.34
CA GLU A 158 -4.18 -7.66 -17.48
C GLU A 158 -4.26 -9.12 -17.02
N SER A 159 -3.32 -9.58 -16.20
CA SER A 159 -3.33 -10.92 -15.62
C SER A 159 -4.61 -11.22 -14.83
N CYS A 160 -5.09 -10.25 -14.05
CA CYS A 160 -6.32 -10.38 -13.29
C CYS A 160 -7.57 -10.33 -14.20
N SER A 161 -7.54 -9.54 -15.29
CA SER A 161 -8.63 -9.48 -16.29
C SER A 161 -8.83 -10.83 -16.98
N ILE A 162 -7.76 -11.49 -17.39
CA ILE A 162 -7.81 -12.82 -18.01
C ILE A 162 -8.47 -13.81 -17.05
N THR A 163 -8.05 -13.81 -15.78
CA THR A 163 -8.64 -14.70 -14.76
C THR A 163 -10.13 -14.40 -14.56
N ALA A 164 -10.51 -13.13 -14.44
CA ALA A 164 -11.91 -12.72 -14.28
C ALA A 164 -12.76 -13.13 -15.48
N ALA A 165 -12.26 -12.97 -16.72
CA ALA A 165 -12.95 -13.35 -17.94
C ALA A 165 -13.17 -14.87 -18.02
N LEU A 166 -12.18 -15.68 -17.62
CA LEU A 166 -12.31 -17.13 -17.55
C LEU A 166 -13.40 -17.54 -16.54
N ILE A 167 -13.46 -16.89 -15.38
CA ILE A 167 -14.51 -17.17 -14.39
C ILE A 167 -15.89 -16.81 -14.97
N VAL A 168 -16.03 -15.63 -15.60
CA VAL A 168 -17.29 -15.20 -16.25
C VAL A 168 -17.76 -16.26 -17.25
N THR A 169 -16.88 -16.74 -18.13
CA THR A 169 -17.24 -17.71 -19.16
C THR A 169 -17.67 -19.05 -18.58
N VAL A 170 -16.94 -19.58 -17.60
CA VAL A 170 -17.25 -20.86 -16.95
C VAL A 170 -18.57 -20.77 -16.19
N VAL A 171 -18.77 -19.71 -15.41
CA VAL A 171 -19.96 -19.49 -14.58
C VAL A 171 -21.21 -19.25 -15.47
N PHE A 172 -21.04 -18.52 -16.57
CA PHE A 172 -22.12 -18.33 -17.56
C PHE A 172 -22.50 -19.65 -18.22
N ALA A 173 -21.54 -20.46 -18.66
CA ALA A 173 -21.81 -21.77 -19.22
C ALA A 173 -22.53 -22.70 -18.22
N ALA A 174 -22.09 -22.67 -16.93
CA ALA A 174 -22.76 -23.46 -15.88
C ALA A 174 -24.20 -23.04 -15.60
N ALA A 175 -24.53 -21.75 -15.81
CA ALA A 175 -25.92 -21.27 -15.70
C ALA A 175 -26.84 -21.82 -16.80
N ILE A 176 -26.32 -22.06 -18.01
CA ILE A 176 -27.07 -22.58 -19.15
C ILE A 176 -27.12 -24.11 -19.10
N THR A 177 -26.00 -24.77 -18.79
CA THR A 177 -25.94 -26.24 -18.69
C THR A 177 -26.31 -26.71 -17.29
N VAL A 178 -27.58 -26.64 -16.96
CA VAL A 178 -28.11 -26.97 -15.63
C VAL A 178 -27.84 -28.43 -15.26
N PRO A 179 -27.30 -28.72 -14.04
CA PRO A 179 -27.09 -30.09 -13.59
C PRO A 179 -28.37 -30.93 -13.58
N GLY A 180 -28.29 -32.12 -14.18
CA GLY A 180 -29.42 -33.04 -14.28
C GLY A 180 -30.40 -32.79 -15.45
N GLY A 181 -30.16 -31.70 -16.22
CA GLY A 181 -31.03 -31.35 -17.34
C GLY A 181 -32.40 -30.76 -16.93
N ASN A 182 -33.23 -30.53 -17.92
CA ASN A 182 -34.56 -29.94 -17.74
C ASN A 182 -35.65 -31.01 -17.89
N GLN A 183 -36.76 -30.83 -17.19
CA GLN A 183 -37.98 -31.57 -17.38
C GLN A 183 -38.62 -31.18 -18.72
N GLU A 184 -39.65 -31.96 -19.18
CA GLU A 184 -40.46 -31.63 -20.37
C GLU A 184 -41.07 -30.20 -20.27
N SER A 185 -41.32 -29.72 -19.06
CA SER A 185 -41.80 -28.35 -18.76
C SER A 185 -40.76 -27.26 -18.95
N GLY A 186 -39.49 -27.61 -19.30
CA GLY A 186 -38.38 -26.66 -19.41
C GLY A 186 -37.75 -26.24 -18.07
N LEU A 187 -38.26 -26.74 -16.93
CA LEU A 187 -37.73 -26.42 -15.60
C LEU A 187 -36.60 -27.40 -15.21
N PRO A 188 -35.61 -26.95 -14.44
CA PRO A 188 -34.53 -27.81 -13.92
C PRO A 188 -35.09 -29.00 -13.12
N LEU A 189 -34.53 -30.20 -13.34
CA LEU A 189 -34.97 -31.42 -12.65
C LEU A 189 -34.85 -31.33 -11.12
N PHE A 190 -33.81 -30.67 -10.64
CA PHE A 190 -33.45 -30.56 -9.20
C PHE A 190 -33.89 -29.27 -8.54
N LYS A 191 -34.81 -28.48 -9.12
CA LYS A 191 -35.22 -27.15 -8.62
C LYS A 191 -35.63 -27.12 -7.14
N GLU A 192 -36.17 -28.23 -6.61
CA GLU A 192 -36.65 -28.32 -5.21
C GLU A 192 -35.58 -28.73 -4.21
N LYS A 193 -34.38 -29.17 -4.67
CA LYS A 193 -33.27 -29.52 -3.79
C LYS A 193 -32.52 -28.27 -3.31
N THR A 194 -32.25 -28.18 -2.00
CA THR A 194 -31.49 -27.06 -1.39
C THR A 194 -30.12 -26.87 -2.04
N ALA A 195 -29.44 -27.96 -2.40
CA ALA A 195 -28.16 -27.89 -3.10
C ALA A 195 -28.23 -27.18 -4.45
N PHE A 196 -29.37 -27.34 -5.18
CA PHE A 196 -29.60 -26.61 -6.42
C PHE A 196 -29.77 -25.10 -6.19
N THR A 197 -30.49 -24.72 -5.16
CA THR A 197 -30.65 -23.31 -4.79
C THR A 197 -29.30 -22.68 -4.42
N ILE A 198 -28.46 -23.38 -3.63
CA ILE A 198 -27.09 -22.92 -3.28
C ILE A 198 -26.26 -22.76 -4.56
N PHE A 199 -26.30 -23.74 -5.47
CA PHE A 199 -25.62 -23.65 -6.77
C PHE A 199 -26.05 -22.42 -7.54
N ALA A 200 -27.35 -22.23 -7.74
CA ALA A 200 -27.89 -21.13 -8.55
C ALA A 200 -27.54 -19.75 -8.00
N VAL A 201 -27.70 -19.58 -6.69
CA VAL A 201 -27.35 -18.30 -6.00
C VAL A 201 -25.85 -18.04 -6.05
N SER A 202 -25.02 -19.03 -5.70
CA SER A 202 -23.57 -18.86 -5.71
C SER A 202 -23.03 -18.62 -7.13
N ASN A 203 -23.59 -19.30 -8.13
CA ASN A 203 -23.23 -19.12 -9.53
C ASN A 203 -23.56 -17.71 -10.03
N ALA A 204 -24.79 -17.23 -9.75
CA ALA A 204 -25.19 -15.86 -10.11
C ALA A 204 -24.32 -14.82 -9.41
N PHE A 205 -24.05 -15.00 -8.12
CA PHE A 205 -23.19 -14.10 -7.34
C PHE A 205 -21.75 -14.08 -7.89
N SER A 206 -21.20 -15.24 -8.23
CA SER A 206 -19.89 -15.34 -8.88
C SER A 206 -19.85 -14.60 -10.22
N LEU A 207 -20.89 -14.72 -11.03
CA LEU A 207 -21.00 -14.04 -12.34
C LEU A 207 -20.93 -12.51 -12.17
N PHE A 208 -21.76 -11.95 -11.29
CA PHE A 208 -21.82 -10.50 -11.12
C PHE A 208 -20.54 -9.94 -10.49
N THR A 209 -19.94 -10.63 -9.53
CA THR A 209 -18.69 -10.19 -8.90
C THR A 209 -17.51 -10.30 -9.86
N SER A 210 -17.39 -11.36 -10.67
CA SER A 210 -16.34 -11.48 -11.68
C SER A 210 -16.48 -10.46 -12.80
N ALA A 211 -17.69 -10.21 -13.29
CA ALA A 211 -17.94 -9.17 -14.30
C ALA A 211 -17.58 -7.77 -13.77
N THR A 212 -17.94 -7.46 -12.52
CA THR A 212 -17.56 -6.20 -11.88
C THR A 212 -16.03 -6.08 -11.73
N GLY A 213 -15.37 -7.15 -11.27
CA GLY A 213 -13.90 -7.19 -11.19
C GLY A 213 -13.25 -6.97 -12.55
N LEU A 214 -13.74 -7.62 -13.60
CA LEU A 214 -13.26 -7.45 -14.97
C LEU A 214 -13.36 -5.99 -15.43
N LEU A 215 -14.49 -5.33 -15.20
CA LEU A 215 -14.69 -3.93 -15.56
C LEU A 215 -13.72 -3.00 -14.80
N LEU A 216 -13.46 -3.30 -13.53
CA LEU A 216 -12.49 -2.53 -12.74
C LEU A 216 -11.06 -2.68 -13.30
N PHE A 217 -10.63 -3.89 -13.66
CA PHE A 217 -9.31 -4.10 -14.27
C PHE A 217 -9.22 -3.44 -15.64
N LEU A 218 -10.24 -3.54 -16.50
CA LEU A 218 -10.29 -2.83 -17.78
C LEU A 218 -10.23 -1.32 -17.59
N SER A 219 -10.82 -0.78 -16.52
CA SER A 219 -10.73 0.64 -16.19
C SER A 219 -9.31 1.09 -15.81
N ILE A 220 -8.49 0.17 -15.27
CA ILE A 220 -7.06 0.42 -15.01
C ILE A 220 -6.30 0.42 -16.34
N LEU A 221 -6.52 -0.56 -17.22
CA LEU A 221 -5.83 -0.67 -18.51
C LEU A 221 -6.06 0.54 -19.42
N THR A 222 -7.23 1.19 -19.30
CA THR A 222 -7.60 2.39 -20.07
C THR A 222 -7.33 3.70 -19.35
N ALA A 223 -6.71 3.67 -18.16
CA ALA A 223 -6.39 4.87 -17.39
C ALA A 223 -5.26 5.69 -18.03
N ARG A 224 -5.20 6.99 -17.70
CA ARG A 224 -4.16 7.91 -18.22
C ARG A 224 -2.85 7.89 -17.44
N PHE A 225 -2.78 7.24 -16.29
CA PHE A 225 -1.60 7.13 -15.43
C PHE A 225 -0.93 8.48 -15.11
N SER A 226 -1.72 9.46 -14.65
CA SER A 226 -1.17 10.68 -14.07
C SER A 226 -0.53 10.39 -12.71
N GLU A 227 0.52 11.13 -12.32
CA GLU A 227 1.18 11.00 -11.00
C GLU A 227 0.16 10.93 -9.85
N LYS A 228 -0.85 11.81 -9.85
CA LYS A 228 -1.88 11.87 -8.80
C LYS A 228 -2.77 10.64 -8.76
N ASP A 229 -2.90 9.92 -9.88
CA ASP A 229 -3.73 8.72 -9.94
C ASP A 229 -3.09 7.56 -9.16
N PHE A 230 -1.75 7.53 -9.07
CA PHE A 230 -1.03 6.54 -8.26
C PHE A 230 -1.23 6.73 -6.76
N LEU A 231 -1.60 7.92 -6.30
CA LEU A 231 -1.79 8.18 -4.88
C LEU A 231 -2.98 7.40 -4.29
N VAL A 232 -4.14 7.45 -4.94
CA VAL A 232 -5.39 6.86 -4.41
C VAL A 232 -6.21 6.12 -5.49
N SER A 233 -6.35 6.71 -6.68
CA SER A 233 -7.33 6.25 -7.67
C SER A 233 -7.00 4.86 -8.22
N LEU A 234 -5.80 4.65 -8.69
CA LEU A 234 -5.35 3.37 -9.27
C LEU A 234 -5.24 2.26 -8.22
N PRO A 235 -4.59 2.46 -7.06
CA PRO A 235 -4.55 1.44 -6.02
C PRO A 235 -5.92 1.03 -5.54
N ARG A 236 -6.85 1.98 -5.36
CA ARG A 236 -8.23 1.68 -4.95
C ARG A 236 -8.95 0.80 -5.96
N ARG A 237 -8.85 1.10 -7.26
CA ARG A 237 -9.47 0.26 -8.31
C ARG A 237 -8.89 -1.15 -8.30
N LEU A 238 -7.58 -1.28 -8.11
CA LEU A 238 -6.91 -2.58 -8.04
C LEU A 238 -7.35 -3.36 -6.79
N ILE A 239 -7.44 -2.72 -5.61
CA ILE A 239 -7.94 -3.34 -4.38
C ILE A 239 -9.35 -3.88 -4.58
N PHE A 240 -10.28 -3.06 -5.09
CA PHE A 240 -11.65 -3.49 -5.30
C PHE A 240 -11.75 -4.59 -6.35
N GLY A 241 -10.97 -4.51 -7.44
CA GLY A 241 -10.91 -5.57 -8.47
C GLY A 241 -10.45 -6.90 -7.89
N LEU A 242 -9.38 -6.89 -7.10
CA LEU A 242 -8.85 -8.09 -6.43
C LEU A 242 -9.84 -8.67 -5.42
N LEU A 243 -10.52 -7.83 -4.63
CA LEU A 243 -11.57 -8.27 -3.71
C LEU A 243 -12.73 -8.95 -4.46
N MET A 244 -13.22 -8.34 -5.55
CA MET A 244 -14.28 -8.91 -6.37
C MET A 244 -13.86 -10.23 -7.01
N LEU A 245 -12.63 -10.33 -7.49
CA LEU A 245 -12.05 -11.56 -8.04
C LEU A 245 -11.98 -12.68 -6.99
N PHE A 246 -11.54 -12.36 -5.78
CA PHE A 246 -11.45 -13.31 -4.67
C PHE A 246 -12.83 -13.84 -4.26
N ILE A 247 -13.80 -12.94 -4.08
CA ILE A 247 -15.18 -13.28 -3.75
C ILE A 247 -15.79 -14.15 -4.85
N SER A 248 -15.58 -13.79 -6.11
CA SER A 248 -16.09 -14.53 -7.26
C SER A 248 -15.55 -15.96 -7.31
N THR A 249 -14.23 -16.11 -7.14
CA THR A 249 -13.59 -17.43 -7.14
C THR A 249 -14.13 -18.31 -6.01
N THR A 250 -14.28 -17.73 -4.81
CA THR A 250 -14.84 -18.46 -3.67
C THR A 250 -16.29 -18.89 -3.94
N ALA A 251 -17.11 -17.99 -4.48
CA ALA A 251 -18.51 -18.30 -4.83
C ALA A 251 -18.61 -19.39 -5.92
N MET A 252 -17.72 -19.34 -6.94
CA MET A 252 -17.62 -20.38 -7.96
C MET A 252 -17.30 -21.76 -7.36
N MET A 253 -16.38 -21.82 -6.39
CA MET A 253 -16.04 -23.08 -5.72
C MET A 253 -17.19 -23.61 -4.87
N VAL A 254 -17.96 -22.73 -4.22
CA VAL A 254 -19.19 -23.11 -3.50
C VAL A 254 -20.24 -23.68 -4.48
N ALA A 255 -20.45 -23.02 -5.63
CA ALA A 255 -21.35 -23.50 -6.66
C ALA A 255 -20.94 -24.88 -7.18
N PHE A 256 -19.64 -25.08 -7.44
CA PHE A 256 -19.10 -26.37 -7.85
C PHE A 256 -19.30 -27.46 -6.80
N GLY A 257 -19.02 -27.14 -5.52
CA GLY A 257 -19.27 -28.06 -4.41
C GLY A 257 -20.75 -28.47 -4.30
N ALA A 258 -21.67 -27.50 -4.49
CA ALA A 258 -23.12 -27.78 -4.47
C ALA A 258 -23.54 -28.71 -5.60
N ILE A 259 -22.96 -28.59 -6.81
CA ILE A 259 -23.19 -29.53 -7.91
C ILE A 259 -22.73 -30.95 -7.54
N LEU A 260 -21.56 -31.05 -6.95
CA LEU A 260 -20.99 -32.37 -6.56
C LEU A 260 -21.85 -33.05 -5.48
N VAL A 261 -22.36 -32.28 -4.52
CA VAL A 261 -23.35 -32.77 -3.55
C VAL A 261 -24.61 -33.29 -4.27
N LEU A 262 -25.09 -32.50 -5.22
CA LEU A 262 -26.31 -32.87 -5.97
C LEU A 262 -26.18 -34.17 -6.78
N VAL A 263 -24.99 -34.41 -7.37
CA VAL A 263 -24.74 -35.56 -8.25
C VAL A 263 -24.35 -36.81 -7.45
N PHE A 264 -23.57 -36.68 -6.39
CA PHE A 264 -22.94 -37.82 -5.69
C PHE A 264 -23.56 -38.18 -4.32
N CYS A 265 -24.27 -37.24 -3.66
CA CYS A 265 -24.73 -37.46 -2.27
C CYS A 265 -25.71 -38.59 -2.12
N ASP A 266 -26.60 -38.80 -3.11
CA ASP A 266 -27.63 -39.83 -3.05
C ASP A 266 -27.08 -41.26 -3.18
N LYS A 267 -25.86 -41.44 -3.76
CA LYS A 267 -25.32 -42.77 -4.04
C LYS A 267 -24.08 -43.14 -3.23
N ARG A 268 -23.21 -42.19 -2.91
CA ARG A 268 -21.92 -42.47 -2.22
C ARG A 268 -21.42 -41.24 -1.40
N PRO A 269 -21.95 -41.02 -0.19
CA PRO A 269 -21.65 -39.82 0.58
C PRO A 269 -20.14 -39.69 1.02
N TRP A 270 -19.40 -40.79 1.09
CA TRP A 270 -17.98 -40.79 1.45
C TRP A 270 -17.08 -40.10 0.41
N MET A 271 -17.51 -40.00 -0.86
CA MET A 271 -16.77 -39.32 -1.93
C MET A 271 -16.76 -37.81 -1.76
N LEU A 272 -17.65 -37.25 -0.97
CA LEU A 272 -17.72 -35.80 -0.72
C LEU A 272 -16.47 -35.27 0.01
N ALA A 273 -15.94 -36.02 1.00
CA ALA A 273 -14.82 -35.57 1.79
C ALA A 273 -13.53 -35.32 0.95
N PRO A 274 -13.05 -36.25 0.11
CA PRO A 274 -11.89 -36.00 -0.75
C PRO A 274 -12.16 -34.90 -1.80
N ILE A 275 -13.37 -34.85 -2.35
CA ILE A 275 -13.70 -33.83 -3.36
C ILE A 275 -13.68 -32.42 -2.74
N CYS A 276 -14.28 -32.24 -1.56
CA CYS A 276 -14.20 -30.95 -0.84
C CYS A 276 -12.77 -30.58 -0.48
N ALA A 277 -11.93 -31.54 -0.08
CA ALA A 277 -10.52 -31.29 0.19
C ALA A 277 -9.78 -30.80 -1.06
N PHE A 278 -10.01 -31.42 -2.22
CA PHE A 278 -9.41 -30.97 -3.48
C PHE A 278 -9.97 -29.61 -3.93
N ALA A 279 -11.23 -29.28 -3.68
CA ALA A 279 -11.81 -28.01 -4.00
C ALA A 279 -11.19 -26.84 -3.21
N CYS A 280 -10.63 -27.10 -2.02
CA CYS A 280 -9.92 -26.10 -1.24
C CYS A 280 -8.53 -25.72 -1.81
N LEU A 281 -7.90 -26.59 -2.64
CA LEU A 281 -6.57 -26.34 -3.18
C LEU A 281 -6.50 -25.06 -4.03
N PRO A 282 -7.36 -24.82 -5.03
CA PRO A 282 -7.32 -23.58 -5.82
C PRO A 282 -7.52 -22.34 -4.96
N ILE A 283 -8.39 -22.41 -3.96
CA ILE A 283 -8.65 -21.28 -3.03
C ILE A 283 -7.38 -20.99 -2.22
N SER A 284 -6.73 -22.01 -1.66
CA SER A 284 -5.52 -21.83 -0.85
C SER A 284 -4.37 -21.20 -1.68
N VAL A 285 -4.21 -21.61 -2.93
CA VAL A 285 -3.22 -21.04 -3.84
C VAL A 285 -3.50 -19.56 -4.13
N ILE A 286 -4.75 -19.21 -4.42
CA ILE A 286 -5.13 -17.81 -4.67
C ILE A 286 -4.92 -16.96 -3.42
N VAL A 287 -5.30 -17.48 -2.25
CA VAL A 287 -5.10 -16.80 -0.96
C VAL A 287 -3.61 -16.52 -0.73
N THR A 288 -2.75 -17.53 -0.86
CA THR A 288 -1.32 -17.36 -0.60
C THR A 288 -0.62 -16.40 -1.56
N ILE A 289 -1.05 -16.33 -2.82
CA ILE A 289 -0.41 -15.48 -3.84
C ILE A 289 -1.00 -14.06 -3.86
N LYS A 290 -2.32 -13.91 -3.75
CA LYS A 290 -2.98 -12.61 -3.97
C LYS A 290 -3.29 -11.83 -2.70
N VAL A 291 -3.42 -12.50 -1.55
CA VAL A 291 -3.69 -11.80 -0.28
C VAL A 291 -2.51 -10.94 0.18
N PRO A 292 -1.23 -11.36 0.09
CA PRO A 292 -0.12 -10.49 0.43
C PRO A 292 -0.15 -9.18 -0.37
N LEU A 293 -0.31 -9.28 -1.69
CA LEU A 293 -0.44 -8.09 -2.55
C LEU A 293 -1.62 -7.19 -2.13
N LEU A 294 -2.77 -7.78 -1.80
CA LEU A 294 -3.93 -7.03 -1.34
C LEU A 294 -3.67 -6.34 0.00
N VAL A 295 -2.99 -7.01 0.93
CA VAL A 295 -2.62 -6.44 2.23
C VAL A 295 -1.64 -5.27 2.04
N ASP A 296 -0.61 -5.42 1.21
CA ASP A 296 0.36 -4.36 0.92
C ASP A 296 -0.32 -3.14 0.30
N LEU A 297 -1.24 -3.35 -0.65
CA LEU A 297 -2.05 -2.30 -1.26
C LEU A 297 -2.95 -1.59 -0.25
N ILE A 298 -3.62 -2.33 0.63
CA ILE A 298 -4.50 -1.76 1.66
C ILE A 298 -3.67 -0.99 2.68
N GLN A 299 -2.56 -1.55 3.15
CA GLN A 299 -1.68 -0.88 4.10
C GLN A 299 -1.13 0.41 3.51
N SER A 300 -0.62 0.38 2.28
CA SER A 300 -0.09 1.55 1.60
C SER A 300 -1.15 2.64 1.38
N THR A 301 -2.39 2.26 1.05
CA THR A 301 -3.44 3.21 0.68
C THR A 301 -4.21 3.78 1.87
N TYR A 302 -4.51 2.95 2.88
CA TYR A 302 -5.41 3.33 3.98
C TYR A 302 -4.71 3.52 5.32
N TYR A 303 -3.50 2.97 5.49
CA TYR A 303 -2.71 3.12 6.71
C TYR A 303 -1.38 3.81 6.40
N PRO A 304 -1.39 5.11 6.07
CA PRO A 304 -0.15 5.83 5.83
C PRO A 304 0.73 5.71 7.07
N ILE A 305 1.96 5.31 6.88
CA ILE A 305 2.97 5.13 7.93
C ILE A 305 3.28 6.47 8.60
N PHE A 306 3.00 7.57 7.87
CA PHE A 306 3.29 8.94 8.25
C PHE A 306 2.16 9.54 9.09
N GLY A 307 2.52 10.22 10.19
CA GLY A 307 1.60 11.02 10.99
C GLY A 307 0.85 10.26 12.09
N LYS A 308 1.28 9.06 12.49
CA LYS A 308 0.80 8.46 13.73
C LYS A 308 1.31 9.24 14.93
N HIS A 309 0.57 10.26 15.35
CA HIS A 309 0.82 11.05 16.57
C HIS A 309 0.86 10.21 17.86
N SER A 310 0.53 8.93 17.78
CA SER A 310 0.41 8.01 18.91
C SER A 310 1.75 7.67 19.60
N TYR A 311 2.89 7.75 18.90
CA TYR A 311 4.17 7.40 19.50
C TYR A 311 4.61 8.40 20.59
N LEU A 312 4.29 9.68 20.44
CA LEU A 312 4.67 10.72 21.39
C LEU A 312 3.84 10.72 22.68
N GLU A 313 2.60 10.27 22.64
CA GLU A 313 1.81 10.07 23.85
C GLU A 313 2.33 8.89 24.66
N SER A 314 2.75 7.81 24.01
CA SER A 314 3.37 6.66 24.67
C SER A 314 4.73 7.02 25.30
N CYS A 315 5.57 7.81 24.61
CA CYS A 315 6.84 8.28 25.15
C CYS A 315 6.66 9.24 26.34
N LYS A 316 5.66 10.13 26.30
CA LYS A 316 5.34 11.02 27.42
C LYS A 316 4.80 10.27 28.63
N THR A 317 4.07 9.21 28.42
CA THR A 317 3.51 8.37 29.50
C THR A 317 4.61 7.53 30.13
N ASN A 318 5.50 6.93 29.35
CA ASN A 318 6.65 6.20 29.87
C ASN A 318 7.63 7.12 30.62
N ARG A 319 7.90 8.33 30.11
CA ARG A 319 8.77 9.31 30.79
C ARG A 319 8.20 9.81 32.13
N LYS A 320 6.89 10.03 32.22
CA LYS A 320 6.25 10.36 33.51
C LYS A 320 6.38 9.22 34.50
N ASN A 321 6.25 7.98 34.05
CA ASN A 321 6.36 6.81 34.93
C ASN A 321 7.79 6.54 35.40
N THR A 322 8.80 6.89 34.61
CA THR A 322 10.23 6.74 35.00
C THR A 322 10.62 7.81 36.05
N ILE A 323 10.12 9.05 35.92
CA ILE A 323 10.37 10.13 36.91
C ILE A 323 9.66 9.86 38.24
N PHE A 324 8.59 9.07 38.27
CA PHE A 324 7.89 8.70 39.51
C PHE A 324 8.45 7.47 40.22
N MET A 325 9.42 6.75 39.62
CA MET A 325 10.08 5.59 40.25
C MET A 325 11.41 5.95 40.95
N ASP A 326 11.91 7.18 40.79
CA ASP A 326 13.14 7.68 41.44
C ASP A 326 12.88 8.61 42.63
N TYR A 327 11.71 8.52 43.27
CA TYR A 327 11.38 9.15 44.57
C TYR A 327 10.87 8.16 45.58
#